data_327245c82101ce4eae4eeb38fde1adb5
#
_entry.id   327245c82101ce4eae4eeb38fde1adb5
#
_cell.length_a   1.000
_cell.length_b   1.000
_cell.length_c   1.000
_cell.angle_alpha   90.00
_cell.angle_beta   90.00
_cell.angle_gamma   90.00
#
_symmetry.space_group_name_H-M   'P 1'
#
loop_
_entity.id
_entity.type
_entity.pdbx_description
1 polymer ?
#
loop_
_entity_poly.entity_id
_entity_poly.type
_entity_poly.pdbx_seq_one_letter_code
_entity_poly.pdbx_strand_id
1 'polypeptide(L)'
;MTTRVRSALALFVACHAVGGTVVAQDWPQFLGPTRNGSYSGLSLADTWPENGPTRLWERPVGAGFAGPAVVGERVILFHRVGAEEVVEALVAESGETVWRYAYQTTYRDDFGFDEGPRSVPVVAEGRVHTYGAQGQLHTVDLETGEALWQVDTHARYGVRKGFFGAAGSPLVEAGRLVANVGGSRGGIVAFDAATGDELWTATTNESSYSSPVGATFDGRRHVLFFTRNGLVGLDPESGAVLFEKRWRSRSGSSVNAATPLVDGNHIFLSSSYQTGATLLRVEGDSLVEEWAGDESMTNHYATAVIRDGVLYGYHGRQEYGPSLRAVDLATGQVRWTEDRFGAGSLILAGGRLVILRESGELMLAEASPERFSPTARAQILPGVVRAYPALADGRLYARNTDTLIAVDLR
;
A
#
# COMPACT_ATOMS: atom_id res chain seq x y z
N MET A 1 3.64 78.66 -29.38
CA MET A 1 3.40 78.07 -28.04
C MET A 1 2.53 76.79 -28.21
N THR A 2 3.15 75.64 -28.31
CA THR A 2 2.49 74.38 -28.56
C THR A 2 2.73 73.43 -27.37
N THR A 3 1.73 73.24 -26.57
CA THR A 3 1.73 72.43 -25.34
C THR A 3 1.55 70.96 -25.72
N ARG A 4 2.52 70.10 -25.45
CA ARG A 4 2.43 68.61 -25.60
C ARG A 4 1.87 68.04 -24.32
N VAL A 5 0.70 67.41 -24.42
CA VAL A 5 0.12 66.56 -23.40
C VAL A 5 0.75 65.16 -23.49
N ARG A 6 1.39 64.69 -22.41
CA ARG A 6 1.90 63.31 -22.27
C ARG A 6 0.85 62.49 -21.56
N SER A 7 0.23 61.56 -22.27
CA SER A 7 -0.65 60.52 -21.70
C SER A 7 0.21 59.41 -21.11
N ALA A 8 0.10 59.19 -19.81
CA ALA A 8 0.69 58.03 -19.11
C ALA A 8 -0.30 56.87 -19.20
N LEU A 9 0.09 55.79 -19.87
CA LEU A 9 -0.63 54.55 -19.95
C LEU A 9 -0.28 53.69 -18.72
N ALA A 10 -1.21 53.52 -17.78
CA ALA A 10 -1.03 52.64 -16.63
C ALA A 10 -1.36 51.21 -17.06
N LEU A 11 -0.34 50.35 -17.05
CA LEU A 11 -0.48 48.90 -17.33
C LEU A 11 -0.98 48.20 -16.04
N PHE A 12 -2.24 47.82 -16.01
CA PHE A 12 -2.79 46.96 -14.95
C PHE A 12 -2.37 45.49 -15.25
N VAL A 13 -1.41 44.98 -14.49
CA VAL A 13 -1.09 43.53 -14.47
C VAL A 13 -2.11 42.87 -13.56
N ALA A 14 -3.11 42.18 -14.15
CA ALA A 14 -4.03 41.33 -13.42
C ALA A 14 -3.28 40.03 -13.05
N CYS A 15 -2.86 39.90 -11.79
CA CYS A 15 -2.45 38.61 -11.22
C CYS A 15 -3.67 37.70 -11.14
N HIS A 16 -3.78 36.77 -12.10
CA HIS A 16 -4.71 35.64 -11.97
C HIS A 16 -4.10 34.66 -10.96
N ALA A 17 -4.62 34.63 -9.75
CA ALA A 17 -4.40 33.54 -8.83
C ALA A 17 -5.03 32.28 -9.46
N VAL A 18 -4.22 31.36 -9.98
CA VAL A 18 -4.64 30.02 -10.36
C VAL A 18 -4.92 29.31 -9.05
N GLY A 19 -6.16 29.42 -8.58
CA GLY A 19 -6.66 28.55 -7.51
C GLY A 19 -6.71 27.12 -8.07
N GLY A 20 -5.70 26.30 -7.74
CA GLY A 20 -5.74 24.87 -8.00
C GLY A 20 -6.96 24.30 -7.27
N THR A 21 -7.93 23.76 -7.99
CA THR A 21 -8.99 22.97 -7.41
C THR A 21 -8.33 21.75 -6.78
N VAL A 22 -8.35 21.67 -5.45
CA VAL A 22 -7.94 20.46 -4.72
C VAL A 22 -8.96 19.40 -5.08
N VAL A 23 -8.55 18.41 -5.88
CA VAL A 23 -9.40 17.30 -6.28
C VAL A 23 -9.40 16.28 -5.14
N ALA A 24 -10.59 15.77 -4.80
CA ALA A 24 -10.71 14.61 -3.91
C ALA A 24 -9.80 13.49 -4.41
N GLN A 25 -9.04 12.89 -3.51
CA GLN A 25 -8.12 11.80 -3.85
C GLN A 25 -8.68 10.48 -3.37
N ASP A 26 -8.85 9.55 -4.30
CA ASP A 26 -9.17 8.16 -4.03
C ASP A 26 -7.99 7.40 -3.40
N TRP A 27 -8.30 6.26 -2.77
CA TRP A 27 -7.35 5.27 -2.27
C TRP A 27 -7.67 3.89 -2.85
N PRO A 28 -7.47 3.67 -4.17
CA PRO A 28 -8.07 2.56 -4.91
C PRO A 28 -7.41 1.19 -4.66
N GLN A 29 -6.32 1.15 -3.91
CA GLN A 29 -5.50 -0.04 -3.72
C GLN A 29 -4.57 0.09 -2.51
N PHE A 30 -3.82 -0.97 -2.21
CA PHE A 30 -2.81 -1.00 -1.15
C PHE A 30 -1.80 0.15 -1.31
N LEU A 31 -1.57 0.91 -0.25
CA LEU A 31 -0.69 2.09 -0.19
C LEU A 31 -1.09 3.24 -1.15
N GLY A 32 -2.36 3.30 -1.52
CA GLY A 32 -2.93 4.40 -2.32
C GLY A 32 -2.63 4.33 -3.82
N PRO A 33 -2.93 5.39 -4.56
CA PRO A 33 -2.91 5.38 -6.02
C PRO A 33 -1.54 5.07 -6.63
N THR A 34 -0.47 5.46 -5.96
CA THR A 34 0.92 5.24 -6.42
C THR A 34 1.66 4.13 -5.68
N ARG A 35 0.99 3.41 -4.77
CA ARG A 35 1.54 2.32 -3.95
C ARG A 35 2.79 2.68 -3.15
N ASN A 36 2.91 3.92 -2.74
CA ASN A 36 4.03 4.43 -1.94
C ASN A 36 3.61 5.03 -0.59
N GLY A 37 2.32 4.88 -0.21
CA GLY A 37 1.79 5.41 1.03
C GLY A 37 1.63 6.93 1.06
N SER A 38 1.64 7.62 -0.10
CA SER A 38 1.50 9.07 -0.17
C SER A 38 0.07 9.49 -0.49
N TYR A 39 -0.38 10.53 0.22
CA TYR A 39 -1.67 11.19 0.02
C TYR A 39 -1.44 12.66 -0.35
N SER A 40 -2.01 13.10 -1.46
CA SER A 40 -1.92 14.46 -2.00
C SER A 40 -3.28 15.16 -2.15
N GLY A 41 -4.33 14.63 -1.51
CA GLY A 41 -5.67 15.20 -1.51
C GLY A 41 -5.84 16.39 -0.57
N LEU A 42 -7.01 16.53 0.03
CA LEU A 42 -7.34 17.63 0.92
C LEU A 42 -6.38 17.74 2.11
N SER A 43 -6.13 18.98 2.56
CA SER A 43 -5.31 19.22 3.75
C SER A 43 -5.95 18.62 4.99
N LEU A 44 -5.13 17.99 5.82
CA LEU A 44 -5.54 17.48 7.12
C LEU A 44 -5.43 18.57 8.18
N ALA A 45 -6.23 18.46 9.25
CA ALA A 45 -6.12 19.33 10.42
C ALA A 45 -4.73 19.22 11.07
N ASP A 46 -4.27 20.29 11.70
CA ASP A 46 -3.00 20.32 12.42
C ASP A 46 -3.05 19.52 13.71
N THR A 47 -4.20 19.57 14.37
CA THR A 47 -4.49 18.90 15.65
C THR A 47 -5.94 18.47 15.65
N TRP A 48 -6.29 17.62 16.62
CA TRP A 48 -7.68 17.21 16.88
C TRP A 48 -8.11 17.67 18.28
N PRO A 49 -9.42 17.71 18.57
CA PRO A 49 -9.95 17.83 19.93
C PRO A 49 -9.40 16.74 20.84
N GLU A 50 -9.48 16.92 22.15
CA GLU A 50 -9.01 15.94 23.14
C GLU A 50 -9.58 14.54 22.95
N ASN A 51 -10.81 14.42 22.44
CA ASN A 51 -11.47 13.16 22.10
C ASN A 51 -11.04 12.56 20.75
N GLY A 52 -10.07 13.18 20.06
CA GLY A 52 -9.58 12.75 18.76
C GLY A 52 -10.39 13.28 17.57
N PRO A 53 -10.11 12.78 16.35
CA PRO A 53 -10.83 13.17 15.13
C PRO A 53 -12.29 12.71 15.18
N THR A 54 -13.17 13.45 14.50
CA THR A 54 -14.60 13.13 14.46
C THR A 54 -14.82 11.76 13.83
N ARG A 55 -15.45 10.85 14.57
CA ARG A 55 -15.93 9.57 14.02
C ARG A 55 -17.20 9.82 13.22
N LEU A 56 -17.15 9.47 11.93
CA LEU A 56 -18.27 9.62 11.03
C LEU A 56 -19.25 8.45 11.16
N TRP A 57 -18.72 7.24 11.16
CA TRP A 57 -19.46 6.01 11.37
C TRP A 57 -18.56 4.87 11.83
N GLU A 58 -19.21 3.81 12.30
CA GLU A 58 -18.59 2.56 12.76
C GLU A 58 -19.51 1.39 12.41
N ARG A 59 -18.92 0.26 12.01
CA ARG A 59 -19.69 -0.96 11.74
C ARG A 59 -18.89 -2.22 12.08
N PRO A 60 -19.60 -3.32 12.44
CA PRO A 60 -18.98 -4.62 12.59
C PRO A 60 -18.53 -5.17 11.24
N VAL A 61 -17.41 -5.92 11.26
CA VAL A 61 -16.84 -6.60 10.08
C VAL A 61 -16.37 -8.00 10.48
N GLY A 62 -16.14 -8.86 9.49
CA GLY A 62 -15.59 -10.20 9.70
C GLY A 62 -14.06 -10.18 9.78
N ALA A 63 -13.46 -11.37 9.95
CA ALA A 63 -12.02 -11.56 10.08
C ALA A 63 -11.26 -11.11 8.84
N GLY A 64 -9.98 -10.75 9.00
CA GLY A 64 -9.04 -10.38 7.95
C GLY A 64 -8.18 -9.17 8.30
N PHE A 65 -7.02 -9.13 7.67
CA PHE A 65 -6.08 -8.00 7.73
C PHE A 65 -6.05 -7.18 6.43
N ALA A 66 -6.93 -7.47 5.48
CA ALA A 66 -7.11 -6.63 4.31
C ALA A 66 -7.65 -5.25 4.73
N GLY A 67 -6.93 -4.20 4.38
CA GLY A 67 -7.40 -2.82 4.51
C GLY A 67 -8.48 -2.51 3.47
N PRO A 68 -9.27 -1.43 3.65
CA PRO A 68 -10.23 -1.00 2.65
C PRO A 68 -9.56 -0.32 1.46
N ALA A 69 -10.22 -0.36 0.30
CA ALA A 69 -9.97 0.56 -0.80
C ALA A 69 -11.13 1.56 -0.90
N VAL A 70 -10.85 2.77 -1.39
CA VAL A 70 -11.86 3.85 -1.49
C VAL A 70 -11.79 4.50 -2.86
N VAL A 71 -12.91 4.53 -3.57
CA VAL A 71 -13.04 5.18 -4.88
C VAL A 71 -14.37 5.91 -4.95
N GLY A 72 -14.30 7.23 -5.18
CA GLY A 72 -15.48 8.07 -5.16
C GLY A 72 -16.29 7.91 -3.88
N GLU A 73 -17.55 7.54 -4.00
CA GLU A 73 -18.47 7.35 -2.87
C GLU A 73 -18.50 5.90 -2.36
N ARG A 74 -17.55 5.05 -2.75
CA ARG A 74 -17.50 3.62 -2.39
C ARG A 74 -16.29 3.29 -1.52
N VAL A 75 -16.54 2.58 -0.42
CA VAL A 75 -15.51 1.87 0.35
C VAL A 75 -15.64 0.38 0.02
N ILE A 76 -14.57 -0.21 -0.46
CA ILE A 76 -14.52 -1.64 -0.78
C ILE A 76 -13.83 -2.37 0.36
N LEU A 77 -14.58 -3.25 1.01
CA LEU A 77 -14.10 -4.09 2.12
C LEU A 77 -13.98 -5.53 1.66
N PHE A 78 -12.86 -6.17 2.00
CA PHE A 78 -12.66 -7.60 1.79
C PHE A 78 -12.37 -8.28 3.13
N HIS A 79 -13.24 -9.19 3.56
CA HIS A 79 -13.19 -9.83 4.86
C HIS A 79 -13.75 -11.24 4.82
N ARG A 80 -13.66 -11.98 5.92
CA ARG A 80 -14.25 -13.31 6.05
C ARG A 80 -15.40 -13.30 7.05
N VAL A 81 -16.54 -13.84 6.64
CA VAL A 81 -17.73 -14.06 7.49
C VAL A 81 -18.05 -15.53 7.50
N GLY A 82 -17.83 -16.20 8.62
CA GLY A 82 -18.02 -17.65 8.72
C GLY A 82 -17.10 -18.43 7.79
N ALA A 83 -17.69 -19.16 6.84
CA ALA A 83 -16.98 -19.97 5.84
C ALA A 83 -16.80 -19.25 4.49
N GLU A 84 -17.11 -17.95 4.40
CA GLU A 84 -17.05 -17.19 3.15
C GLU A 84 -16.05 -16.06 3.21
N GLU A 85 -15.26 -15.90 2.17
CA GLU A 85 -14.61 -14.60 1.87
C GLU A 85 -15.64 -13.71 1.17
N VAL A 86 -15.73 -12.46 1.63
CA VAL A 86 -16.78 -11.52 1.28
C VAL A 86 -16.19 -10.21 0.81
N VAL A 87 -16.63 -9.73 -0.34
CA VAL A 87 -16.37 -8.40 -0.85
C VAL A 87 -17.65 -7.57 -0.69
N GLU A 88 -17.54 -6.44 0.00
CA GLU A 88 -18.65 -5.50 0.16
C GLU A 88 -18.28 -4.13 -0.38
N ALA A 89 -19.19 -3.50 -1.12
CA ALA A 89 -19.14 -2.06 -1.34
C ALA A 89 -20.03 -1.36 -0.34
N LEU A 90 -19.50 -0.31 0.27
CA LEU A 90 -20.19 0.49 1.27
C LEU A 90 -20.28 1.94 0.79
N VAL A 91 -21.30 2.66 1.22
CA VAL A 91 -21.37 4.11 1.06
C VAL A 91 -20.29 4.76 1.93
N ALA A 92 -19.39 5.53 1.34
CA ALA A 92 -18.26 6.15 2.05
C ALA A 92 -18.68 7.09 3.18
N GLU A 93 -19.85 7.74 3.05
CA GLU A 93 -20.38 8.70 4.03
C GLU A 93 -21.04 8.02 5.24
N SER A 94 -21.75 6.88 5.03
CA SER A 94 -22.55 6.25 6.09
C SER A 94 -22.09 4.86 6.52
N GLY A 95 -21.25 4.19 5.72
CA GLY A 95 -20.86 2.80 5.94
C GLY A 95 -21.96 1.77 5.61
N GLU A 96 -23.09 2.20 5.03
CA GLU A 96 -24.17 1.30 4.61
C GLU A 96 -23.76 0.43 3.43
N THR A 97 -24.18 -0.84 3.43
CA THR A 97 -23.88 -1.78 2.34
C THR A 97 -24.63 -1.43 1.07
N VAL A 98 -23.94 -1.28 -0.05
CA VAL A 98 -24.50 -1.11 -1.39
C VAL A 98 -24.74 -2.46 -2.04
N TRP A 99 -23.72 -3.30 -2.05
CA TRP A 99 -23.76 -4.67 -2.56
C TRP A 99 -22.79 -5.58 -1.80
N ARG A 100 -23.00 -6.88 -1.92
CA ARG A 100 -22.19 -7.94 -1.32
C ARG A 100 -21.98 -9.06 -2.31
N TYR A 101 -20.72 -9.46 -2.51
CA TYR A 101 -20.32 -10.66 -3.22
C TYR A 101 -19.60 -11.61 -2.26
N ALA A 102 -19.88 -12.91 -2.33
CA ALA A 102 -19.26 -13.88 -1.42
C ALA A 102 -18.97 -15.21 -2.12
N TYR A 103 -17.92 -15.88 -1.67
CA TYR A 103 -17.56 -17.24 -2.10
C TYR A 103 -16.99 -18.07 -0.96
N GLN A 104 -17.09 -19.38 -1.06
CA GLN A 104 -16.66 -20.31 -0.02
C GLN A 104 -15.14 -20.33 0.09
N THR A 105 -14.62 -20.39 1.34
CA THR A 105 -13.22 -20.58 1.65
C THR A 105 -13.04 -21.62 2.77
N THR A 106 -12.02 -22.46 2.62
CA THR A 106 -11.59 -23.42 3.65
C THR A 106 -10.24 -23.05 4.23
N TYR A 107 -9.76 -21.82 3.96
CA TYR A 107 -8.48 -21.36 4.48
C TYR A 107 -8.39 -21.49 5.99
N ARG A 108 -7.23 -21.99 6.47
CA ARG A 108 -6.87 -22.05 7.88
C ARG A 108 -5.48 -21.44 8.05
N ASP A 109 -5.34 -20.51 8.99
CA ASP A 109 -4.05 -19.97 9.38
C ASP A 109 -3.34 -20.96 10.31
N ASP A 110 -2.15 -21.41 9.92
CA ASP A 110 -1.39 -22.41 10.69
C ASP A 110 -0.87 -21.85 12.02
N PHE A 111 -0.86 -20.53 12.18
CA PHE A 111 -0.38 -19.83 13.38
C PHE A 111 -1.53 -19.30 14.25
N GLY A 112 -2.77 -19.37 13.78
CA GLY A 112 -3.94 -18.90 14.52
C GLY A 112 -4.06 -17.39 14.69
N PHE A 113 -3.41 -16.61 13.82
CA PHE A 113 -3.53 -15.15 13.90
C PHE A 113 -4.86 -14.63 13.34
N ASP A 114 -5.23 -15.08 12.15
CA ASP A 114 -6.47 -14.66 11.49
C ASP A 114 -6.71 -15.52 10.22
N GLU A 115 -7.96 -15.92 9.99
CA GLU A 115 -8.36 -16.78 8.87
C GLU A 115 -8.95 -15.99 7.68
N GLY A 116 -9.03 -14.67 7.75
CA GLY A 116 -9.54 -13.85 6.67
C GLY A 116 -8.47 -13.39 5.68
N PRO A 117 -8.88 -12.68 4.64
CA PRO A 117 -7.99 -12.19 3.59
C PRO A 117 -7.03 -11.11 4.12
N ARG A 118 -5.86 -11.04 3.51
CA ARG A 118 -4.80 -10.05 3.81
C ARG A 118 -4.56 -9.09 2.65
N SER A 119 -4.85 -9.51 1.43
CA SER A 119 -4.70 -8.72 0.22
C SER A 119 -5.76 -7.62 0.18
N VAL A 120 -5.33 -6.36 0.05
CA VAL A 120 -6.23 -5.22 -0.13
C VAL A 120 -6.87 -5.29 -1.52
N PRO A 121 -8.18 -5.04 -1.66
CA PRO A 121 -8.83 -4.95 -2.97
C PRO A 121 -8.16 -3.92 -3.88
N VAL A 122 -8.18 -4.18 -5.17
CA VAL A 122 -7.73 -3.22 -6.20
C VAL A 122 -8.93 -2.79 -7.02
N VAL A 123 -9.18 -1.49 -7.07
CA VAL A 123 -10.25 -0.90 -7.89
C VAL A 123 -9.62 -0.21 -9.08
N ALA A 124 -9.94 -0.69 -10.26
CA ALA A 124 -9.46 -0.12 -11.51
C ALA A 124 -10.48 -0.36 -12.64
N GLU A 125 -10.63 0.61 -13.53
CA GLU A 125 -11.42 0.49 -14.76
C GLU A 125 -12.85 -0.02 -14.52
N GLY A 126 -13.51 0.45 -13.43
CA GLY A 126 -14.88 0.04 -13.07
C GLY A 126 -14.99 -1.39 -12.50
N ARG A 127 -13.89 -1.99 -12.07
CA ARG A 127 -13.81 -3.35 -11.53
C ARG A 127 -13.16 -3.38 -10.17
N VAL A 128 -13.56 -4.35 -9.36
CA VAL A 128 -12.92 -4.68 -8.09
C VAL A 128 -12.25 -6.04 -8.22
N HIS A 129 -10.93 -6.06 -8.03
CA HIS A 129 -10.13 -7.27 -8.06
C HIS A 129 -9.72 -7.64 -6.63
N THR A 130 -9.95 -8.89 -6.24
CA THR A 130 -9.57 -9.42 -4.91
C THR A 130 -8.73 -10.68 -5.04
N TYR A 131 -7.82 -10.88 -4.10
CA TYR A 131 -6.99 -12.08 -4.04
C TYR A 131 -7.13 -12.73 -2.67
N GLY A 132 -7.95 -13.77 -2.60
CA GLY A 132 -8.26 -14.50 -1.37
C GLY A 132 -7.09 -15.29 -0.81
N ALA A 133 -7.16 -15.62 0.47
CA ALA A 133 -6.06 -16.28 1.19
C ALA A 133 -5.67 -17.66 0.61
N GLN A 134 -6.59 -18.36 -0.08
CA GLN A 134 -6.33 -19.63 -0.79
C GLN A 134 -5.89 -19.43 -2.25
N GLY A 135 -5.60 -18.19 -2.68
CA GLY A 135 -5.19 -17.91 -4.06
C GLY A 135 -6.35 -17.81 -5.05
N GLN A 136 -7.55 -17.53 -4.57
CA GLN A 136 -8.71 -17.27 -5.41
C GLN A 136 -8.65 -15.81 -5.88
N LEU A 137 -8.46 -15.60 -7.19
CA LEU A 137 -8.65 -14.29 -7.82
C LEU A 137 -10.11 -14.16 -8.24
N HIS A 138 -10.77 -13.11 -7.81
CA HIS A 138 -12.13 -12.75 -8.23
C HIS A 138 -12.14 -11.31 -8.73
N THR A 139 -12.87 -11.09 -9.80
CA THR A 139 -13.17 -9.75 -10.31
C THR A 139 -14.67 -9.57 -10.37
N VAL A 140 -15.13 -8.49 -9.77
CA VAL A 140 -16.55 -8.11 -9.78
C VAL A 140 -16.70 -6.70 -10.34
N ASP A 141 -17.89 -6.40 -10.86
CA ASP A 141 -18.24 -5.04 -11.29
C ASP A 141 -18.32 -4.10 -10.07
N LEU A 142 -17.75 -2.90 -10.17
CA LEU A 142 -17.67 -1.94 -9.07
C LEU A 142 -19.04 -1.42 -8.62
N GLU A 143 -19.98 -1.24 -9.56
CA GLU A 143 -21.29 -0.64 -9.24
C GLU A 143 -22.30 -1.66 -8.76
N THR A 144 -22.25 -2.87 -9.30
CA THR A 144 -23.29 -3.90 -9.06
C THR A 144 -22.84 -5.04 -8.14
N GLY A 145 -21.52 -5.30 -8.05
CA GLY A 145 -20.97 -6.47 -7.36
C GLY A 145 -21.17 -7.78 -8.12
N GLU A 146 -21.63 -7.75 -9.37
CA GLU A 146 -21.75 -8.95 -10.21
C GLU A 146 -20.37 -9.55 -10.50
N ALA A 147 -20.26 -10.88 -10.38
CA ALA A 147 -19.03 -11.59 -10.71
C ALA A 147 -18.76 -11.55 -12.21
N LEU A 148 -17.59 -11.05 -12.61
CA LEU A 148 -17.17 -10.99 -14.00
C LEU A 148 -16.34 -12.21 -14.37
N TRP A 149 -15.33 -12.55 -13.56
CA TRP A 149 -14.50 -13.73 -13.74
C TRP A 149 -13.80 -14.15 -12.44
N GLN A 150 -13.30 -15.38 -12.43
CA GLN A 150 -12.54 -15.94 -11.29
C GLN A 150 -11.48 -16.92 -11.75
N VAL A 151 -10.37 -17.04 -11.00
CA VAL A 151 -9.29 -17.98 -11.24
C VAL A 151 -8.78 -18.54 -9.91
N ASP A 152 -8.72 -19.86 -9.78
CA ASP A 152 -7.99 -20.53 -8.70
C ASP A 152 -6.52 -20.63 -9.09
N THR A 153 -5.71 -19.67 -8.65
CA THR A 153 -4.28 -19.59 -8.99
C THR A 153 -3.48 -20.71 -8.33
N HIS A 154 -3.84 -21.13 -7.12
CA HIS A 154 -3.12 -22.18 -6.42
C HIS A 154 -3.27 -23.53 -7.15
N ALA A 155 -4.46 -23.90 -7.53
CA ALA A 155 -4.69 -25.11 -8.30
C ALA A 155 -4.07 -25.04 -9.71
N ARG A 156 -4.26 -23.91 -10.40
CA ARG A 156 -3.78 -23.73 -11.78
C ARG A 156 -2.27 -23.73 -11.90
N TYR A 157 -1.54 -23.07 -10.99
CA TYR A 157 -0.09 -22.91 -11.07
C TYR A 157 0.70 -23.83 -10.12
N GLY A 158 0.04 -24.68 -9.35
CA GLY A 158 0.70 -25.64 -8.46
C GLY A 158 1.40 -24.94 -7.29
N VAL A 159 0.70 -24.01 -6.64
CA VAL A 159 1.21 -23.27 -5.49
C VAL A 159 1.19 -24.13 -4.25
N ARG A 160 2.28 -24.12 -3.48
CA ARG A 160 2.30 -24.71 -2.13
C ARG A 160 1.81 -23.65 -1.14
N LYS A 161 0.97 -24.05 -0.19
CA LYS A 161 0.50 -23.15 0.87
C LYS A 161 1.71 -22.49 1.57
N GLY A 162 1.76 -21.16 1.56
CA GLY A 162 2.70 -20.38 2.35
C GLY A 162 2.26 -20.29 3.81
N PHE A 163 3.05 -19.62 4.66
CA PHE A 163 2.75 -19.46 6.09
C PHE A 163 1.39 -18.80 6.35
N PHE A 164 1.05 -17.78 5.56
CA PHE A 164 -0.13 -16.92 5.78
C PHE A 164 -1.07 -16.86 4.56
N GLY A 165 -0.99 -17.83 3.65
CA GLY A 165 -1.74 -17.82 2.40
C GLY A 165 -1.28 -16.75 1.41
N ALA A 166 -2.11 -16.41 0.43
CA ALA A 166 -1.87 -15.29 -0.46
C ALA A 166 -2.17 -13.97 0.26
N ALA A 167 -1.24 -13.01 0.21
CA ALA A 167 -1.36 -11.76 0.96
C ALA A 167 -0.94 -10.50 0.18
N GLY A 168 -0.06 -10.61 -0.81
CA GLY A 168 0.29 -9.49 -1.69
C GLY A 168 -0.90 -9.07 -2.54
N SER A 169 -1.23 -7.77 -2.54
CA SER A 169 -2.31 -7.23 -3.38
C SER A 169 -1.86 -7.22 -4.84
N PRO A 170 -2.65 -7.72 -5.80
CA PRO A 170 -2.30 -7.67 -7.21
C PRO A 170 -2.20 -6.21 -7.70
N LEU A 171 -1.61 -5.99 -8.86
CA LEU A 171 -1.49 -4.68 -9.50
C LEU A 171 -2.21 -4.71 -10.83
N VAL A 172 -3.03 -3.68 -11.11
CA VAL A 172 -3.54 -3.42 -12.46
C VAL A 172 -2.59 -2.44 -13.15
N GLU A 173 -2.03 -2.87 -14.27
CA GLU A 173 -1.08 -2.07 -15.07
C GLU A 173 -1.43 -2.21 -16.56
N ALA A 174 -1.86 -1.12 -17.17
CA ALA A 174 -2.23 -1.06 -18.59
C ALA A 174 -3.20 -2.20 -19.02
N GLY A 175 -4.30 -2.38 -18.28
CA GLY A 175 -5.31 -3.41 -18.54
C GLY A 175 -4.90 -4.85 -18.16
N ARG A 176 -3.76 -5.02 -17.49
CA ARG A 176 -3.27 -6.32 -16.99
C ARG A 176 -3.36 -6.39 -15.48
N LEU A 177 -3.95 -7.45 -14.95
CA LEU A 177 -3.91 -7.79 -13.53
C LEU A 177 -2.71 -8.69 -13.28
N VAL A 178 -1.68 -8.17 -12.60
CA VAL A 178 -0.43 -8.89 -12.36
C VAL A 178 -0.34 -9.31 -10.90
N ALA A 179 -0.13 -10.60 -10.64
CA ALA A 179 -0.14 -11.19 -9.32
C ALA A 179 1.14 -12.00 -9.02
N ASN A 180 1.60 -11.92 -7.76
CA ASN A 180 2.66 -12.77 -7.22
C ASN A 180 2.04 -14.10 -6.75
N VAL A 181 1.98 -15.07 -7.64
CA VAL A 181 1.30 -16.36 -7.43
C VAL A 181 2.20 -17.35 -6.70
N GLY A 182 3.47 -17.46 -7.09
CA GLY A 182 4.46 -18.31 -6.41
C GLY A 182 4.37 -19.79 -6.76
N GLY A 183 3.75 -20.14 -7.86
CA GLY A 183 3.58 -21.52 -8.32
C GLY A 183 4.75 -22.03 -9.15
N SER A 184 4.93 -23.36 -9.17
CA SER A 184 5.94 -24.03 -9.98
C SER A 184 5.71 -23.91 -11.49
N ARG A 185 4.48 -23.58 -11.90
CA ARG A 185 4.07 -23.35 -13.30
C ARG A 185 3.85 -21.86 -13.63
N GLY A 186 4.11 -20.95 -12.68
CA GLY A 186 3.99 -19.51 -12.82
C GLY A 186 4.20 -18.86 -11.46
N GLY A 187 5.36 -18.21 -11.27
CA GLY A 187 5.68 -17.46 -10.05
C GLY A 187 5.00 -16.09 -10.03
N ILE A 188 5.08 -15.41 -11.15
CA ILE A 188 4.38 -14.14 -11.43
C ILE A 188 3.52 -14.37 -12.65
N VAL A 189 2.27 -13.95 -12.61
CA VAL A 189 1.28 -14.17 -13.68
C VAL A 189 0.54 -12.89 -13.98
N ALA A 190 0.37 -12.61 -15.27
CA ALA A 190 -0.53 -11.55 -15.73
C ALA A 190 -1.78 -12.14 -16.38
N PHE A 191 -2.90 -11.55 -16.02
CA PHE A 191 -4.20 -11.82 -16.58
C PHE A 191 -4.72 -10.56 -17.29
N ASP A 192 -5.50 -10.73 -18.33
CA ASP A 192 -6.33 -9.64 -18.83
C ASP A 192 -7.29 -9.21 -17.72
N ALA A 193 -7.24 -7.94 -17.32
CA ALA A 193 -8.02 -7.44 -16.19
C ALA A 193 -9.53 -7.49 -16.43
N ALA A 194 -9.97 -7.49 -17.71
CA ALA A 194 -11.37 -7.53 -18.07
C ALA A 194 -11.94 -8.96 -18.15
N THR A 195 -11.14 -9.93 -18.63
CA THR A 195 -11.62 -11.29 -18.93
C THR A 195 -11.08 -12.37 -17.99
N GLY A 196 -9.93 -12.14 -17.33
CA GLY A 196 -9.24 -13.15 -16.52
C GLY A 196 -8.42 -14.15 -17.36
N ASP A 197 -8.28 -13.92 -18.66
CA ASP A 197 -7.43 -14.74 -19.52
C ASP A 197 -5.96 -14.54 -19.17
N GLU A 198 -5.19 -15.62 -19.13
CA GLU A 198 -3.75 -15.56 -18.91
C GLU A 198 -3.05 -14.94 -20.12
N LEU A 199 -2.29 -13.87 -19.87
CA LEU A 199 -1.50 -13.19 -20.90
C LEU A 199 -0.07 -13.69 -20.94
N TRP A 200 0.57 -13.81 -19.78
CA TRP A 200 1.93 -14.33 -19.64
C TRP A 200 2.21 -14.85 -18.21
N THR A 201 3.23 -15.69 -18.12
CA THR A 201 3.82 -16.15 -16.85
C THR A 201 5.31 -15.84 -16.85
N ALA A 202 5.83 -15.46 -15.68
CA ALA A 202 7.25 -15.21 -15.47
C ALA A 202 7.71 -15.87 -14.18
N THR A 203 8.98 -16.31 -14.16
CA THR A 203 9.68 -16.95 -13.04
C THR A 203 8.97 -18.19 -12.48
N THR A 204 9.63 -18.85 -11.53
CA THR A 204 9.07 -19.88 -10.66
C THR A 204 9.38 -19.56 -9.20
N ASN A 205 9.65 -18.28 -8.92
CA ASN A 205 9.95 -17.81 -7.57
C ASN A 205 8.74 -18.01 -6.66
N GLU A 206 8.98 -18.51 -5.45
CA GLU A 206 7.94 -18.57 -4.42
C GLU A 206 7.39 -17.17 -4.13
N SER A 207 6.09 -17.05 -3.95
CA SER A 207 5.47 -15.78 -3.53
C SER A 207 5.93 -15.39 -2.14
N SER A 208 5.93 -14.09 -1.89
CA SER A 208 6.03 -13.52 -0.56
C SER A 208 4.81 -12.62 -0.31
N TYR A 209 4.83 -11.77 0.71
CA TYR A 209 3.66 -11.01 1.11
C TYR A 209 3.70 -9.55 0.65
N SER A 210 4.80 -9.16 0.02
CA SER A 210 4.98 -7.86 -0.62
C SER A 210 4.05 -7.70 -1.84
N SER A 211 3.48 -6.52 -1.98
CA SER A 211 2.67 -6.16 -3.16
C SER A 211 3.56 -5.60 -4.28
N PRO A 212 3.26 -5.86 -5.55
CA PRO A 212 4.03 -5.30 -6.68
C PRO A 212 3.83 -3.79 -6.84
N VAL A 213 4.79 -3.14 -7.48
CA VAL A 213 4.78 -1.70 -7.77
C VAL A 213 5.12 -1.46 -9.24
N GLY A 214 4.34 -0.60 -9.89
CA GLY A 214 4.69 -0.09 -11.22
C GLY A 214 5.69 1.07 -11.12
N ALA A 215 6.75 1.06 -11.92
CA ALA A 215 7.78 2.10 -11.95
C ALA A 215 8.20 2.45 -13.38
N THR A 216 8.71 3.65 -13.59
CA THR A 216 9.29 4.05 -14.87
C THR A 216 10.73 4.47 -14.66
N PHE A 217 11.66 3.76 -15.29
CA PHE A 217 13.09 4.08 -15.27
C PHE A 217 13.54 4.39 -16.69
N ASP A 218 14.21 5.51 -16.88
CA ASP A 218 14.72 5.99 -18.17
C ASP A 218 13.67 5.93 -19.31
N GLY A 219 12.41 6.25 -18.95
CA GLY A 219 11.27 6.24 -19.89
C GLY A 219 10.67 4.86 -20.17
N ARG A 220 11.24 3.77 -19.66
CA ARG A 220 10.70 2.42 -19.79
C ARG A 220 9.88 2.02 -18.58
N ARG A 221 8.68 1.46 -18.82
CA ARG A 221 7.79 0.98 -17.75
C ARG A 221 8.22 -0.39 -17.25
N HIS A 222 8.17 -0.57 -15.93
CA HIS A 222 8.51 -1.80 -15.21
C HIS A 222 7.42 -2.15 -14.21
N VAL A 223 7.30 -3.45 -13.89
CA VAL A 223 6.58 -3.92 -12.71
C VAL A 223 7.57 -4.63 -11.81
N LEU A 224 7.66 -4.18 -10.56
CA LEU A 224 8.59 -4.66 -9.55
C LEU A 224 7.89 -5.63 -8.60
N PHE A 225 8.43 -6.81 -8.43
CA PHE A 225 7.98 -7.80 -7.47
C PHE A 225 9.07 -8.09 -6.44
N PHE A 226 8.72 -8.04 -5.17
CA PHE A 226 9.61 -8.51 -4.10
C PHE A 226 9.14 -9.90 -3.67
N THR A 227 9.59 -10.90 -4.43
CA THR A 227 9.30 -12.32 -4.20
C THR A 227 10.04 -12.84 -2.98
N ARG A 228 9.82 -14.09 -2.60
CA ARG A 228 10.58 -14.72 -1.51
C ARG A 228 12.09 -14.84 -1.81
N ASN A 229 12.49 -14.84 -3.07
CA ASN A 229 13.89 -14.90 -3.48
C ASN A 229 14.57 -13.54 -3.55
N GLY A 230 13.80 -12.47 -3.74
CA GLY A 230 14.32 -11.13 -3.90
C GLY A 230 13.47 -10.31 -4.88
N LEU A 231 14.06 -9.22 -5.34
CA LEU A 231 13.48 -8.32 -6.34
C LEU A 231 13.52 -8.96 -7.73
N VAL A 232 12.41 -8.80 -8.46
CA VAL A 232 12.29 -9.10 -9.89
C VAL A 232 11.66 -7.88 -10.56
N GLY A 233 12.33 -7.32 -11.56
CA GLY A 233 11.80 -6.27 -12.43
C GLY A 233 11.41 -6.87 -13.77
N LEU A 234 10.17 -6.63 -14.18
CA LEU A 234 9.58 -7.20 -15.39
C LEU A 234 9.11 -6.11 -16.34
N ASP A 235 9.16 -6.42 -17.62
CA ASP A 235 8.40 -5.72 -18.64
C ASP A 235 6.91 -6.05 -18.47
N PRO A 236 6.01 -5.06 -18.27
CA PRO A 236 4.61 -5.34 -17.99
C PRO A 236 3.83 -5.91 -19.19
N GLU A 237 4.31 -5.70 -20.43
CA GLU A 237 3.61 -6.17 -21.64
C GLU A 237 3.90 -7.64 -21.91
N SER A 238 5.16 -8.03 -21.80
CA SER A 238 5.64 -9.35 -22.20
C SER A 238 5.91 -10.31 -21.03
N GLY A 239 6.04 -9.80 -19.81
CA GLY A 239 6.51 -10.57 -18.66
C GLY A 239 8.00 -10.90 -18.71
N ALA A 240 8.76 -10.32 -19.65
CA ALA A 240 10.19 -10.53 -19.73
C ALA A 240 10.89 -10.02 -18.47
N VAL A 241 11.76 -10.84 -17.88
CA VAL A 241 12.60 -10.43 -16.75
C VAL A 241 13.68 -9.48 -17.26
N LEU A 242 13.70 -8.27 -16.73
CA LEU A 242 14.66 -7.23 -17.08
C LEU A 242 15.86 -7.24 -16.15
N PHE A 243 15.59 -7.39 -14.87
CA PHE A 243 16.62 -7.57 -13.86
C PHE A 243 16.11 -8.36 -12.66
N GLU A 244 17.05 -8.96 -11.92
CA GLU A 244 16.80 -9.64 -10.65
C GLU A 244 17.88 -9.28 -9.62
N LYS A 245 17.49 -9.19 -8.35
CA LYS A 245 18.40 -9.05 -7.21
C LYS A 245 17.99 -10.03 -6.14
N ARG A 246 18.86 -10.99 -5.81
CA ARG A 246 18.65 -11.85 -4.65
C ARG A 246 18.71 -11.02 -3.36
N TRP A 247 17.59 -10.99 -2.64
CA TRP A 247 17.48 -10.34 -1.33
C TRP A 247 16.58 -11.16 -0.44
N ARG A 248 17.16 -12.09 0.28
CA ARG A 248 16.44 -13.07 1.09
C ARG A 248 17.26 -13.43 2.31
N SER A 249 16.61 -13.52 3.47
CA SER A 249 17.20 -14.05 4.70
C SER A 249 17.69 -15.49 4.51
N ARG A 250 18.69 -15.86 5.31
CA ARG A 250 19.14 -17.25 5.43
C ARG A 250 18.13 -18.12 6.20
N SER A 251 17.23 -17.52 6.99
CA SER A 251 16.18 -18.23 7.70
C SER A 251 15.13 -18.79 6.73
N GLY A 252 14.80 -20.06 6.87
CA GLY A 252 13.73 -20.70 6.10
C GLY A 252 12.33 -20.16 6.45
N SER A 253 12.17 -19.54 7.64
CA SER A 253 10.92 -18.94 8.10
C SER A 253 10.76 -17.47 7.72
N SER A 254 11.72 -16.90 6.96
CA SER A 254 11.67 -15.50 6.58
C SER A 254 10.66 -15.23 5.47
N VAL A 255 10.17 -13.99 5.46
CA VAL A 255 9.27 -13.46 4.43
C VAL A 255 9.73 -12.07 4.01
N ASN A 256 9.48 -11.70 2.77
CA ASN A 256 9.60 -10.34 2.25
C ASN A 256 8.18 -9.76 2.17
N ALA A 257 7.83 -8.81 3.01
CA ALA A 257 6.45 -8.31 3.11
C ALA A 257 6.32 -6.80 2.86
N ALA A 258 7.34 -6.02 3.20
CA ALA A 258 7.36 -4.62 2.83
C ALA A 258 7.43 -4.45 1.31
N THR A 259 6.68 -3.49 0.79
CA THR A 259 6.64 -3.18 -0.65
C THR A 259 7.90 -2.42 -1.07
N PRO A 260 8.49 -2.70 -2.25
CA PRO A 260 9.57 -1.88 -2.80
C PRO A 260 9.14 -0.42 -2.91
N LEU A 261 10.02 0.51 -2.51
CA LEU A 261 9.79 1.93 -2.70
C LEU A 261 10.65 2.44 -3.84
N VAL A 262 10.10 3.33 -4.65
CA VAL A 262 10.78 3.92 -5.81
C VAL A 262 10.89 5.42 -5.62
N ASP A 263 12.10 5.95 -5.84
CA ASP A 263 12.40 7.38 -5.86
C ASP A 263 13.34 7.70 -7.02
N GLY A 264 12.84 8.35 -8.05
CA GLY A 264 13.57 8.53 -9.31
C GLY A 264 14.01 7.19 -9.91
N ASN A 265 15.31 7.02 -10.15
CA ASN A 265 15.89 5.75 -10.65
C ASN A 265 16.35 4.82 -9.51
N HIS A 266 15.91 5.05 -8.27
CA HIS A 266 16.30 4.23 -7.14
C HIS A 266 15.16 3.33 -6.66
N ILE A 267 15.52 2.14 -6.21
CA ILE A 267 14.63 1.17 -5.58
C ILE A 267 15.16 0.89 -4.18
N PHE A 268 14.37 1.20 -3.16
CA PHE A 268 14.65 0.82 -1.78
C PHE A 268 13.96 -0.50 -1.46
N LEU A 269 14.72 -1.47 -0.97
CA LEU A 269 14.24 -2.76 -0.46
C LEU A 269 14.57 -2.89 1.01
N SER A 270 13.67 -3.47 1.77
CA SER A 270 13.90 -3.75 3.18
C SER A 270 13.22 -5.05 3.60
N SER A 271 13.91 -5.82 4.41
CA SER A 271 13.39 -7.06 5.00
C SER A 271 13.99 -7.26 6.39
N SER A 272 13.21 -7.80 7.29
CA SER A 272 13.67 -8.24 8.61
C SER A 272 14.49 -9.53 8.54
N TYR A 273 14.61 -10.24 9.65
CA TYR A 273 15.30 -11.54 9.76
C TYR A 273 16.80 -11.46 9.46
N GLN A 274 17.47 -10.38 9.92
CA GLN A 274 18.91 -10.15 9.68
C GLN A 274 19.26 -10.08 8.19
N THR A 275 18.33 -9.53 7.39
CA THR A 275 18.52 -9.32 5.95
C THR A 275 18.90 -7.88 5.65
N GLY A 276 18.22 -6.94 6.33
CA GLY A 276 18.51 -5.52 6.21
C GLY A 276 17.80 -4.82 5.06
N ALA A 277 18.31 -3.66 4.73
CA ALA A 277 17.86 -2.82 3.64
C ALA A 277 18.95 -2.57 2.61
N THR A 278 18.56 -2.24 1.39
CA THR A 278 19.46 -1.84 0.31
C THR A 278 18.82 -0.77 -0.55
N LEU A 279 19.64 0.14 -1.04
CA LEU A 279 19.29 1.08 -2.11
C LEU A 279 19.95 0.62 -3.40
N LEU A 280 19.16 0.41 -4.42
CA LEU A 280 19.60 -0.02 -5.74
C LEU A 280 19.29 1.10 -6.74
N ARG A 281 20.26 1.43 -7.59
CA ARG A 281 20.03 2.33 -8.72
C ARG A 281 19.87 1.51 -10.00
N VAL A 282 18.83 1.84 -10.77
CA VAL A 282 18.54 1.19 -12.05
C VAL A 282 19.35 1.88 -13.15
N GLU A 283 20.09 1.11 -13.94
CA GLU A 283 20.83 1.56 -15.12
C GLU A 283 20.52 0.62 -16.29
N GLY A 284 19.55 1.02 -17.14
CA GLY A 284 19.01 0.14 -18.17
C GLY A 284 18.43 -1.15 -17.56
N ASP A 285 18.95 -2.32 -17.96
CA ASP A 285 18.55 -3.62 -17.41
C ASP A 285 19.49 -4.11 -16.28
N SER A 286 20.22 -3.21 -15.63
CA SER A 286 21.17 -3.52 -14.56
C SER A 286 20.81 -2.80 -13.25
N LEU A 287 21.24 -3.38 -12.14
CA LEU A 287 21.10 -2.84 -10.81
C LEU A 287 22.47 -2.55 -10.20
N VAL A 288 22.71 -1.32 -9.77
CA VAL A 288 23.88 -0.89 -9.02
C VAL A 288 23.50 -0.75 -7.56
N GLU A 289 24.17 -1.45 -6.66
CA GLU A 289 23.96 -1.31 -5.21
C GLU A 289 24.70 -0.07 -4.71
N GLU A 290 23.94 0.93 -4.25
CA GLU A 290 24.52 2.16 -3.66
C GLU A 290 24.95 1.91 -2.23
N TRP A 291 24.11 1.24 -1.45
CA TRP A 291 24.41 0.78 -0.10
C TRP A 291 23.53 -0.41 0.30
N ALA A 292 24.00 -1.18 1.28
CA ALA A 292 23.26 -2.24 1.93
C ALA A 292 23.67 -2.40 3.39
N GLY A 293 22.75 -2.77 4.27
CA GLY A 293 23.04 -3.00 5.68
C GLY A 293 21.82 -3.32 6.51
N ASP A 294 22.03 -3.82 7.73
CA ASP A 294 20.99 -4.22 8.67
C ASP A 294 20.71 -3.14 9.74
N GLU A 295 21.55 -2.09 9.80
CA GLU A 295 21.51 -1.08 10.85
C GLU A 295 20.58 0.11 10.52
N SER A 296 20.23 0.31 9.25
CA SER A 296 19.42 1.47 8.82
C SER A 296 17.95 1.28 9.12
N MET A 297 17.28 0.43 8.35
CA MET A 297 15.84 0.18 8.45
C MET A 297 15.52 -1.26 8.02
N THR A 298 14.98 -2.07 8.93
CA THR A 298 14.60 -3.46 8.65
C THR A 298 13.09 -3.62 8.80
N ASN A 299 12.36 -3.29 7.72
CA ASN A 299 10.91 -3.43 7.73
C ASN A 299 10.50 -4.91 7.87
N HIS A 300 9.56 -5.21 8.76
CA HIS A 300 8.98 -6.54 8.87
C HIS A 300 7.83 -6.72 7.87
N TYR A 301 6.72 -6.03 8.07
CA TYR A 301 5.58 -6.02 7.13
C TYR A 301 5.11 -4.61 6.78
N ALA A 302 5.40 -3.62 7.63
CA ALA A 302 5.05 -2.23 7.36
C ALA A 302 6.00 -1.64 6.32
N THR A 303 5.44 -1.03 5.29
CA THR A 303 6.20 -0.29 4.27
C THR A 303 6.52 1.11 4.77
N ALA A 304 7.73 1.59 4.56
CA ALA A 304 8.15 2.96 4.83
C ALA A 304 7.51 3.95 3.84
N VAL A 305 7.64 5.25 4.11
CA VAL A 305 7.30 6.33 3.17
C VAL A 305 8.53 7.20 2.93
N ILE A 306 8.58 7.85 1.76
CA ILE A 306 9.71 8.72 1.36
C ILE A 306 9.22 10.16 1.24
N ARG A 307 9.99 11.10 1.82
CA ARG A 307 9.81 12.54 1.61
C ARG A 307 11.17 13.22 1.51
N ASP A 308 11.39 13.97 0.45
CA ASP A 308 12.58 14.82 0.26
C ASP A 308 13.90 14.06 0.53
N GLY A 309 14.02 12.82 0.03
CA GLY A 309 15.20 11.98 0.22
C GLY A 309 15.35 11.38 1.62
N VAL A 310 14.29 11.39 2.44
CA VAL A 310 14.28 10.78 3.77
C VAL A 310 13.21 9.69 3.84
N LEU A 311 13.61 8.50 4.30
CA LEU A 311 12.73 7.38 4.63
C LEU A 311 12.20 7.54 6.04
N TYR A 312 10.90 7.35 6.23
CA TYR A 312 10.25 7.22 7.53
C TYR A 312 9.62 5.84 7.62
N GLY A 313 9.98 5.05 8.62
CA GLY A 313 9.50 3.68 8.71
C GLY A 313 9.92 2.96 9.98
N TYR A 314 9.51 1.71 10.08
CA TYR A 314 9.78 0.87 11.24
C TYR A 314 11.07 0.07 11.05
N HIS A 315 11.88 -0.02 12.12
CA HIS A 315 13.05 -0.86 12.17
C HIS A 315 12.85 -1.97 13.20
N GLY A 316 13.03 -3.20 12.77
CA GLY A 316 12.90 -4.39 13.62
C GLY A 316 11.57 -5.13 13.43
N ARG A 317 11.47 -6.28 14.11
CA ARG A 317 10.29 -7.14 14.04
C ARG A 317 9.25 -6.71 15.06
N GLN A 318 7.97 -6.85 14.69
CA GLN A 318 6.84 -6.47 15.54
C GLN A 318 6.88 -7.14 16.92
N GLU A 319 7.33 -8.40 17.00
CA GLU A 319 7.33 -9.17 18.24
C GLU A 319 8.32 -8.62 19.28
N TYR A 320 9.27 -7.79 18.86
CA TYR A 320 10.31 -7.21 19.70
C TYR A 320 10.14 -5.72 19.98
N GLY A 321 9.00 -5.14 19.57
CA GLY A 321 8.72 -3.71 19.76
C GLY A 321 9.60 -2.85 18.86
N PRO A 322 9.31 -2.77 17.54
CA PRO A 322 10.13 -2.04 16.58
C PRO A 322 10.24 -0.56 16.93
N SER A 323 11.34 0.04 16.49
CA SER A 323 11.55 1.49 16.55
C SER A 323 10.94 2.16 15.32
N LEU A 324 10.52 3.41 15.46
CA LEU A 324 10.25 4.31 14.33
C LEU A 324 11.53 5.10 14.02
N ARG A 325 11.89 5.23 12.73
CA ARG A 325 13.12 5.90 12.30
C ARG A 325 12.89 6.85 11.16
N ALA A 326 13.72 7.90 11.10
CA ALA A 326 14.04 8.60 9.86
C ALA A 326 15.44 8.18 9.40
N VAL A 327 15.58 7.91 8.11
CA VAL A 327 16.83 7.43 7.50
C VAL A 327 17.06 8.22 6.22
N ASP A 328 18.28 8.71 6.04
CA ASP A 328 18.71 9.33 4.78
C ASP A 328 18.71 8.28 3.67
N LEU A 329 17.93 8.50 2.62
CA LEU A 329 17.76 7.53 1.54
C LEU A 329 19.07 7.26 0.80
N ALA A 330 19.83 8.31 0.50
CA ALA A 330 21.03 8.20 -0.32
C ALA A 330 22.19 7.48 0.39
N THR A 331 22.25 7.59 1.72
CA THR A 331 23.39 7.06 2.51
C THR A 331 23.02 5.90 3.43
N GLY A 332 21.73 5.66 3.70
CA GLY A 332 21.28 4.70 4.71
C GLY A 332 21.55 5.13 6.16
N GLN A 333 22.02 6.36 6.39
CA GLN A 333 22.30 6.87 7.73
C GLN A 333 21.02 7.18 8.49
N VAL A 334 20.94 6.71 9.74
CA VAL A 334 19.85 7.01 10.65
C VAL A 334 19.94 8.47 11.09
N ARG A 335 18.88 9.24 10.86
CA ARG A 335 18.75 10.63 11.28
C ARG A 335 18.27 10.73 12.72
N TRP A 336 17.21 9.96 13.06
CA TRP A 336 16.69 9.83 14.42
C TRP A 336 16.00 8.46 14.61
N THR A 337 15.82 8.09 15.87
CA THR A 337 15.15 6.83 16.27
C THR A 337 14.24 7.10 17.48
N GLU A 338 13.01 6.61 17.41
CA GLU A 338 12.09 6.47 18.53
C GLU A 338 12.03 5.00 18.93
N ASP A 339 12.73 4.65 20.01
CA ASP A 339 12.85 3.27 20.48
C ASP A 339 11.53 2.75 21.06
N ARG A 340 11.28 1.44 20.87
CA ARG A 340 10.08 0.75 21.38
C ARG A 340 8.78 1.43 20.97
N PHE A 341 8.79 2.04 19.79
CA PHE A 341 7.61 2.75 19.29
C PHE A 341 6.41 1.82 19.08
N GLY A 342 6.67 0.54 18.80
CA GLY A 342 5.66 -0.46 18.46
C GLY A 342 5.35 -0.47 16.97
N ALA A 343 4.67 -1.51 16.52
CA ALA A 343 4.33 -1.69 15.10
C ALA A 343 3.10 -0.85 14.69
N GLY A 344 2.95 -0.62 13.40
CA GLY A 344 1.83 0.12 12.82
C GLY A 344 2.00 0.33 11.32
N SER A 345 1.18 1.19 10.75
CA SER A 345 1.22 1.63 9.35
C SER A 345 1.49 3.13 9.26
N LEU A 346 1.99 3.57 8.11
CA LEU A 346 2.35 4.96 7.81
C LEU A 346 1.68 5.42 6.53
N ILE A 347 1.15 6.65 6.54
CA ILE A 347 0.77 7.40 5.34
C ILE A 347 1.46 8.76 5.41
N LEU A 348 2.05 9.19 4.30
CA LEU A 348 2.60 10.54 4.15
C LEU A 348 1.53 11.44 3.53
N ALA A 349 1.09 12.46 4.26
CA ALA A 349 0.04 13.37 3.83
C ALA A 349 0.47 14.83 3.99
N GLY A 350 0.66 15.55 2.91
CA GLY A 350 0.98 16.98 2.94
C GLY A 350 2.17 17.36 3.82
N GLY A 351 3.19 16.50 3.90
CA GLY A 351 4.35 16.73 4.74
C GLY A 351 4.22 16.23 6.18
N ARG A 352 3.16 15.49 6.49
CA ARG A 352 2.90 14.87 7.79
C ARG A 352 2.88 13.36 7.68
N LEU A 353 3.25 12.70 8.76
CA LEU A 353 3.08 11.27 8.97
C LEU A 353 1.73 11.04 9.66
N VAL A 354 0.83 10.33 9.02
CA VAL A 354 -0.35 9.74 9.63
C VAL A 354 0.03 8.33 10.04
N ILE A 355 0.11 8.09 11.34
CA ILE A 355 0.61 6.85 11.91
C ILE A 355 -0.53 6.14 12.62
N LEU A 356 -0.88 4.93 12.18
CA LEU A 356 -1.84 4.08 12.88
C LEU A 356 -1.09 2.90 13.48
N ARG A 357 -0.96 2.90 14.81
CA ARG A 357 -0.28 1.84 15.55
C ARG A 357 -1.14 0.57 15.66
N GLU A 358 -0.51 -0.59 15.82
CA GLU A 358 -1.24 -1.85 16.09
C GLU A 358 -2.13 -1.77 17.35
N SER A 359 -1.82 -0.89 18.30
CA SER A 359 -2.66 -0.63 19.48
C SER A 359 -3.96 0.12 19.14
N GLY A 360 -4.13 0.60 17.91
CA GLY A 360 -5.27 1.43 17.48
C GLY A 360 -5.12 2.91 17.82
N GLU A 361 -3.94 3.35 18.28
CA GLU A 361 -3.62 4.76 18.45
C GLU A 361 -3.29 5.39 17.09
N LEU A 362 -4.02 6.44 16.74
CA LEU A 362 -3.74 7.29 15.60
C LEU A 362 -2.90 8.48 16.04
N MET A 363 -1.86 8.80 15.28
CA MET A 363 -0.99 9.94 15.53
C MET A 363 -0.78 10.75 14.26
N LEU A 364 -0.66 12.09 14.41
CA LEU A 364 -0.07 12.97 13.41
C LEU A 364 1.29 13.44 13.91
N ALA A 365 2.25 13.49 13.00
CA ALA A 365 3.58 14.04 13.27
C ALA A 365 4.10 14.76 12.02
N GLU A 366 5.01 15.71 12.19
CA GLU A 366 5.74 16.27 11.05
C GLU A 366 6.68 15.21 10.45
N ALA A 367 6.73 15.11 9.13
CA ALA A 367 7.76 14.34 8.44
C ALA A 367 9.06 15.16 8.38
N SER A 368 9.75 15.24 9.51
CA SER A 368 10.97 16.03 9.73
C SER A 368 12.20 15.14 9.83
N PRO A 369 13.32 15.47 9.16
CA PRO A 369 14.58 14.73 9.28
C PRO A 369 15.33 14.99 10.60
N GLU A 370 14.94 16.02 11.38
CA GLU A 370 15.64 16.41 12.60
C GLU A 370 15.20 15.63 13.84
N ARG A 371 13.89 15.38 13.95
CA ARG A 371 13.29 14.71 15.11
C ARG A 371 11.88 14.26 14.86
N PHE A 372 11.39 13.32 15.66
CA PHE A 372 9.98 12.96 15.74
C PHE A 372 9.21 13.99 16.57
N SER A 373 8.18 14.61 16.00
CA SER A 373 7.38 15.67 16.64
C SER A 373 5.90 15.42 16.42
N PRO A 374 5.24 14.60 17.27
CA PRO A 374 3.81 14.36 17.15
C PRO A 374 3.01 15.61 17.54
N THR A 375 2.04 15.98 16.70
CA THR A 375 1.15 17.13 16.88
C THR A 375 -0.22 16.74 17.42
N ALA A 376 -0.64 15.50 17.18
CA ALA A 376 -1.92 14.97 17.70
C ALA A 376 -1.83 13.46 17.96
N ARG A 377 -2.63 12.97 18.92
CA ARG A 377 -2.79 11.55 19.26
C ARG A 377 -4.23 11.28 19.68
N ALA A 378 -4.76 10.12 19.27
CA ALA A 378 -6.07 9.66 19.71
C ALA A 378 -6.17 8.13 19.63
N GLN A 379 -6.83 7.50 20.60
CA GLN A 379 -7.22 6.09 20.49
C GLN A 379 -8.48 5.99 19.65
N ILE A 380 -8.39 5.44 18.43
CA ILE A 380 -9.53 5.38 17.50
C ILE A 380 -10.13 3.97 17.36
N LEU A 381 -9.37 2.92 17.63
CA LEU A 381 -9.80 1.52 17.61
C LEU A 381 -9.23 0.76 18.80
N PRO A 382 -9.96 -0.17 19.40
CA PRO A 382 -9.42 -1.10 20.41
C PRO A 382 -8.72 -2.28 19.72
N GLY A 383 -7.95 -3.06 20.49
CA GLY A 383 -7.40 -4.35 20.07
C GLY A 383 -6.26 -4.23 19.06
N VAL A 384 -6.15 -5.20 18.17
CA VAL A 384 -5.04 -5.33 17.22
C VAL A 384 -5.43 -4.77 15.85
N VAL A 385 -4.74 -3.72 15.40
CA VAL A 385 -4.91 -3.04 14.11
C VAL A 385 -3.72 -3.35 13.21
N ARG A 386 -3.84 -4.32 12.32
CA ARG A 386 -2.80 -4.72 11.34
C ARG A 386 -3.14 -4.36 9.91
N ALA A 387 -4.43 -4.13 9.63
CA ALA A 387 -4.87 -3.71 8.31
C ALA A 387 -4.36 -2.29 8.02
N TYR A 388 -3.77 -2.09 6.85
CA TYR A 388 -3.41 -0.75 6.40
C TYR A 388 -4.68 0.09 6.21
N PRO A 389 -4.73 1.32 6.74
CA PRO A 389 -5.85 2.20 6.54
C PRO A 389 -5.85 2.77 5.11
N ALA A 390 -7.02 3.23 4.67
CA ALA A 390 -7.17 4.07 3.49
C ALA A 390 -7.37 5.53 3.91
N LEU A 391 -6.75 6.45 3.18
CA LEU A 391 -6.93 7.89 3.36
C LEU A 391 -7.46 8.49 2.06
N ALA A 392 -8.75 8.81 2.04
CA ALA A 392 -9.42 9.36 0.87
C ALA A 392 -10.25 10.58 1.27
N ASP A 393 -10.19 11.63 0.49
CA ASP A 393 -10.94 12.87 0.71
C ASP A 393 -10.84 13.43 2.15
N GLY A 394 -9.63 13.33 2.76
CA GLY A 394 -9.38 13.75 4.13
C GLY A 394 -10.02 12.86 5.21
N ARG A 395 -10.61 11.73 4.84
CA ARG A 395 -11.21 10.74 5.74
C ARG A 395 -10.33 9.50 5.83
N LEU A 396 -10.07 9.06 7.05
CA LEU A 396 -9.34 7.80 7.31
C LEU A 396 -10.34 6.68 7.55
N TYR A 397 -10.19 5.61 6.78
CA TYR A 397 -10.93 4.36 6.94
C TYR A 397 -9.99 3.31 7.52
N ALA A 398 -10.27 2.86 8.72
CA ALA A 398 -9.40 1.96 9.46
C ALA A 398 -10.20 0.81 10.09
N ARG A 399 -9.57 -0.36 10.19
CA ARG A 399 -10.20 -1.51 10.83
C ARG A 399 -9.26 -2.27 11.76
N ASN A 400 -9.84 -2.91 12.77
CA ASN A 400 -9.25 -4.03 13.49
C ASN A 400 -9.84 -5.36 12.98
N THR A 401 -9.85 -6.40 13.78
CA THR A 401 -10.36 -7.74 13.41
C THR A 401 -11.89 -7.81 13.29
N ASP A 402 -12.63 -6.91 13.91
CA ASP A 402 -14.10 -6.99 14.06
C ASP A 402 -14.84 -5.67 13.82
N THR A 403 -14.13 -4.55 13.67
CA THR A 403 -14.72 -3.23 13.49
C THR A 403 -14.02 -2.43 12.39
N LEU A 404 -14.79 -1.80 11.51
CA LEU A 404 -14.35 -0.78 10.54
C LEU A 404 -14.94 0.56 10.93
N ILE A 405 -14.11 1.60 10.90
CA ILE A 405 -14.51 2.98 11.19
C ILE A 405 -14.12 3.92 10.06
N ALA A 406 -14.86 5.04 9.95
CA ALA A 406 -14.44 6.22 9.23
C ALA A 406 -14.29 7.39 10.20
N VAL A 407 -13.18 8.13 10.10
CA VAL A 407 -12.91 9.34 10.89
C VAL A 407 -12.52 10.48 9.96
N ASP A 408 -12.96 11.70 10.29
CA ASP A 408 -12.61 12.91 9.55
C ASP A 408 -11.30 13.49 10.11
N LEU A 409 -10.30 13.63 9.26
CA LEU A 409 -8.99 14.19 9.62
C LEU A 409 -8.81 15.66 9.17
N ARG A 410 -9.87 16.28 8.63
CA ARG A 410 -9.87 17.68 8.16
C ARG A 410 -10.08 18.67 9.27
#